data_46e8bdd606bb140ce06e8bea06fcadca
#
_entry.id   46e8bdd606bb140ce06e8bea06fcadca
#
_cell.length_a   1.000
_cell.length_b   1.000
_cell.length_c   1.000
_cell.angle_alpha   90.00
_cell.angle_beta   90.00
_cell.angle_gamma   90.00
#
_symmetry.space_group_name_H-M   'P 1'
#
loop_
_entity.id
_entity.type
_entity.pdbx_description
1 polymer ?
#
loop_
_entity_poly.entity_id
_entity_poly.type
_entity_poly.pdbx_seq_one_letter_code
_entity_poly.pdbx_strand_id
1 'polypeptide(L)'
;MATMNELIESYLEGPKLLRHAIAGMNKEQLHARPVPGKWSTLEVVCHLADFDPILADRMKRVIAEDKPSLLGADENRFAAALHYHERDVEEEMAIIDNTRRQLARILCK
;
A
#
# COMPACT_ATOMS: atom_id res chain seq x y z
N MET A 1 23.61 -2.49 9.15
CA MET A 1 22.21 -2.20 9.54
C MET A 1 21.77 -0.86 8.96
N ALA A 2 20.57 -0.80 8.41
CA ALA A 2 20.05 0.43 7.83
C ALA A 2 19.73 1.48 8.93
N THR A 3 20.01 2.75 8.62
CA THR A 3 19.60 3.85 9.47
C THR A 3 18.12 4.14 9.30
N MET A 4 17.54 4.94 10.22
CA MET A 4 16.13 5.37 10.08
C MET A 4 15.93 6.14 8.78
N ASN A 5 16.85 7.02 8.39
CA ASN A 5 16.74 7.76 7.14
C ASN A 5 16.76 6.85 5.92
N GLU A 6 17.60 5.83 5.92
CA GLU A 6 17.65 4.84 4.84
C GLU A 6 16.35 4.04 4.74
N LEU A 7 15.77 3.68 5.88
CA LEU A 7 14.48 2.97 5.90
C LEU A 7 13.35 3.85 5.36
N ILE A 8 13.35 5.13 5.73
CA ILE A 8 12.35 6.09 5.22
C ILE A 8 12.51 6.28 3.71
N GLU A 9 13.76 6.38 3.23
CA GLU A 9 14.02 6.48 1.79
C GLU A 9 13.53 5.26 1.03
N SER A 10 13.78 4.05 1.57
CA SER A 10 13.27 2.80 0.98
C SER A 10 11.75 2.78 0.96
N TYR A 11 11.12 3.23 2.02
CA TYR A 11 9.66 3.31 2.13
C TYR A 11 9.06 4.24 1.06
N LEU A 12 9.70 5.39 0.83
CA LEU A 12 9.27 6.34 -0.20
C LEU A 12 9.58 5.86 -1.62
N GLU A 13 10.59 5.03 -1.79
CA GLU A 13 10.96 4.48 -3.09
C GLU A 13 9.97 3.43 -3.59
N GLY A 14 9.30 2.71 -2.68
CA GLY A 14 8.35 1.65 -3.03
C GLY A 14 7.32 2.05 -4.08
N PRO A 15 6.56 3.15 -3.89
CA PRO A 15 5.58 3.60 -4.88
C PRO A 15 6.19 3.92 -6.25
N LYS A 16 7.39 4.46 -6.28
CA LYS A 16 8.08 4.76 -7.55
C LYS A 16 8.41 3.48 -8.31
N LEU A 17 8.89 2.47 -7.60
CA LEU A 17 9.18 1.16 -8.20
C LEU A 17 7.90 0.51 -8.69
N LEU A 18 6.81 0.63 -7.95
CA LEU A 18 5.52 0.09 -8.34
C LEU A 18 4.98 0.79 -9.58
N ARG A 19 5.04 2.12 -9.63
CA ARG A 19 4.63 2.89 -10.81
C ARG A 19 5.42 2.47 -12.04
N HIS A 20 6.73 2.29 -11.88
CA HIS A 20 7.58 1.83 -12.97
C HIS A 20 7.16 0.44 -13.46
N ALA A 21 6.88 -0.45 -12.54
CA ALA A 21 6.48 -1.83 -12.86
C ALA A 21 5.16 -1.91 -13.63
N ILE A 22 4.20 -1.02 -13.33
CA ILE A 22 2.87 -1.03 -13.98
C ILE A 22 2.79 -0.07 -15.17
N ALA A 23 3.84 0.70 -15.44
CA ALA A 23 3.85 1.67 -16.53
C ALA A 23 3.60 0.97 -17.88
N GLY A 24 2.64 1.51 -18.64
CA GLY A 24 2.29 0.96 -19.93
C GLY A 24 1.38 -0.26 -19.90
N MET A 25 1.00 -0.77 -18.72
CA MET A 25 0.05 -1.88 -18.63
C MET A 25 -1.35 -1.40 -19.00
N ASN A 26 -2.03 -2.13 -19.88
CA ASN A 26 -3.42 -1.84 -20.23
C ASN A 26 -4.36 -2.50 -19.22
N LYS A 27 -5.66 -2.24 -19.37
CA LYS A 27 -6.68 -2.76 -18.46
C LYS A 27 -6.68 -4.29 -18.40
N GLU A 28 -6.53 -4.95 -19.54
CA GLU A 28 -6.50 -6.40 -19.61
C GLU A 28 -5.31 -6.96 -18.83
N GLN A 29 -4.14 -6.37 -19.00
CA GLN A 29 -2.92 -6.79 -18.29
C GLN A 29 -3.05 -6.57 -16.79
N LEU A 30 -3.62 -5.44 -16.35
CA LEU A 30 -3.82 -5.14 -14.94
C LEU A 30 -4.78 -6.14 -14.27
N HIS A 31 -5.78 -6.62 -14.99
CA HIS A 31 -6.77 -7.56 -14.47
C HIS A 31 -6.38 -9.03 -14.62
N ALA A 32 -5.36 -9.34 -15.42
CA ALA A 32 -4.96 -10.72 -15.68
C ALA A 32 -4.49 -11.43 -14.41
N ARG A 33 -4.87 -12.69 -14.28
CA ARG A 33 -4.41 -13.58 -13.20
C ARG A 33 -3.67 -14.76 -13.83
N PRO A 34 -2.43 -14.55 -14.29
CA PRO A 34 -1.70 -15.61 -14.99
C PRO A 34 -1.38 -16.82 -14.13
N VAL A 35 -1.33 -16.65 -12.81
CA VAL A 35 -1.09 -17.76 -11.88
C VAL A 35 -2.41 -18.04 -11.14
N PRO A 36 -2.98 -19.26 -11.29
CA PRO A 36 -4.24 -19.60 -10.61
C PRO A 36 -4.12 -19.43 -9.10
N GLY A 37 -5.15 -18.83 -8.50
CA GLY A 37 -5.22 -18.60 -7.06
C GLY A 37 -4.38 -17.43 -6.55
N LYS A 38 -3.71 -16.70 -7.45
CA LYS A 38 -2.92 -15.51 -7.09
C LYS A 38 -3.63 -14.26 -7.59
N TRP A 39 -3.33 -13.12 -6.94
CA TRP A 39 -3.94 -11.84 -7.30
C TRP A 39 -3.42 -11.31 -8.64
N SER A 40 -4.26 -10.50 -9.28
CA SER A 40 -3.85 -9.69 -10.43
C SER A 40 -2.97 -8.53 -9.96
N THR A 41 -2.30 -7.87 -10.90
CA THR A 41 -1.50 -6.67 -10.61
C THR A 41 -2.37 -5.59 -9.97
N LEU A 42 -3.58 -5.35 -10.50
CA LEU A 42 -4.50 -4.37 -9.92
C LEU A 42 -4.85 -4.71 -8.48
N GLU A 43 -5.12 -5.98 -8.19
CA GLU A 43 -5.45 -6.41 -6.82
C GLU A 43 -4.28 -6.19 -5.85
N VAL A 44 -3.05 -6.38 -6.30
CA VAL A 44 -1.86 -6.09 -5.49
C VAL A 44 -1.78 -4.60 -5.18
N VAL A 45 -2.02 -3.74 -6.18
CA VAL A 45 -2.02 -2.28 -5.98
C VAL A 45 -3.12 -1.87 -4.99
N CYS A 46 -4.32 -2.42 -5.13
CA CYS A 46 -5.42 -2.16 -4.21
C CYS A 46 -5.11 -2.61 -2.79
N HIS A 47 -4.47 -3.76 -2.66
CA HIS A 47 -4.02 -4.26 -1.35
C HIS A 47 -3.09 -3.25 -0.67
N LEU A 48 -2.12 -2.74 -1.41
CA LEU A 48 -1.19 -1.73 -0.86
C LEU A 48 -1.91 -0.43 -0.52
N ALA A 49 -2.85 0.01 -1.36
CA ALA A 49 -3.62 1.23 -1.12
C ALA A 49 -4.51 1.14 0.12
N ASP A 50 -5.08 -0.05 0.39
CA ASP A 50 -5.90 -0.25 1.59
C ASP A 50 -5.06 -0.48 2.84
N PHE A 51 -3.94 -1.20 2.73
CA PHE A 51 -3.14 -1.59 3.88
C PHE A 51 -2.09 -0.55 4.29
N ASP A 52 -1.58 0.27 3.36
CA ASP A 52 -0.69 1.37 3.74
C ASP A 52 -1.35 2.32 4.74
N PRO A 53 -2.61 2.78 4.56
CA PRO A 53 -3.28 3.59 5.56
C PRO A 53 -3.48 2.87 6.90
N ILE A 54 -3.75 1.57 6.88
CA ILE A 54 -3.89 0.78 8.10
C ILE A 54 -2.57 0.73 8.86
N LEU A 55 -1.47 0.45 8.14
CA LEU A 55 -0.13 0.41 8.75
C LEU A 55 0.30 1.80 9.23
N ALA A 56 -0.02 2.83 8.48
CA ALA A 56 0.27 4.21 8.88
C ALA A 56 -0.50 4.59 10.15
N ASP A 57 -1.78 4.20 10.23
CA ASP A 57 -2.60 4.42 11.44
C ASP A 57 -1.96 3.73 12.66
N ARG A 58 -1.51 2.48 12.49
CA ARG A 58 -0.84 1.75 13.57
C ARG A 58 0.43 2.47 14.04
N MET A 59 1.25 2.95 13.12
CA MET A 59 2.46 3.69 13.46
C MET A 59 2.16 4.99 14.19
N LYS A 60 1.13 5.72 13.74
CA LYS A 60 0.68 6.95 14.41
C LYS A 60 0.23 6.66 15.85
N ARG A 61 -0.50 5.57 16.05
CA ARG A 61 -0.98 5.18 17.39
C ARG A 61 0.18 4.80 18.31
N VAL A 62 1.18 4.08 17.79
CA VAL A 62 2.37 3.74 18.57
C VAL A 62 3.11 4.98 19.04
N ILE A 63 3.15 6.03 18.20
CA ILE A 63 3.81 7.30 18.54
C ILE A 63 2.96 8.11 19.53
N ALA A 64 1.66 8.19 19.30
CA ALA A 64 0.78 9.12 19.99
C ALA A 64 0.11 8.56 21.26
N GLU A 65 -0.05 7.26 21.36
CA GLU A 65 -0.79 6.63 22.45
C GLU A 65 0.12 5.80 23.34
N ASP A 66 -0.28 5.62 24.59
CA ASP A 66 0.40 4.72 25.52
C ASP A 66 -0.26 3.34 25.42
N LYS A 67 0.53 2.33 25.04
CA LYS A 67 0.06 0.93 24.90
C LYS A 67 -1.18 0.79 24.02
N PRO A 68 -1.11 1.23 22.74
CA PRO A 68 -2.28 1.19 21.87
C PRO A 68 -2.72 -0.25 21.56
N SER A 69 -4.03 -0.42 21.37
CA SER A 69 -4.60 -1.65 20.83
C SER A 69 -4.66 -1.51 19.32
N LEU A 70 -4.12 -2.49 18.59
CA LEU A 70 -4.07 -2.45 17.15
C LEU A 70 -4.97 -3.56 16.57
N LEU A 71 -5.89 -3.16 15.69
CA LEU A 71 -6.79 -4.13 15.04
C LEU A 71 -6.05 -4.87 13.93
N GLY A 72 -6.32 -6.16 13.83
CA GLY A 72 -5.87 -6.95 12.69
C GLY A 72 -6.77 -6.72 11.48
N ALA A 73 -6.28 -7.08 10.30
CA ALA A 73 -7.04 -6.98 9.06
C ALA A 73 -6.72 -8.21 8.20
N ASP A 74 -7.77 -8.81 7.61
CA ASP A 74 -7.62 -9.98 6.74
C ASP A 74 -7.58 -9.52 5.30
N GLU A 75 -6.42 -9.63 4.66
CA GLU A 75 -6.21 -9.15 3.29
C GLU A 75 -7.11 -9.80 2.26
N ASN A 76 -7.42 -11.08 2.42
CA ASN A 76 -8.28 -11.79 1.47
C ASN A 76 -9.74 -11.36 1.61
N ARG A 77 -10.18 -11.07 2.82
CA ARG A 77 -11.53 -10.54 3.05
C ARG A 77 -11.67 -9.14 2.46
N PHE A 78 -10.63 -8.30 2.61
CA PHE A 78 -10.62 -6.96 2.02
C PHE A 78 -10.72 -7.06 0.50
N ALA A 79 -9.91 -7.91 -0.11
CA ALA A 79 -9.91 -8.08 -1.57
C ALA A 79 -11.28 -8.51 -2.10
N ALA A 80 -11.93 -9.44 -1.42
CA ALA A 80 -13.23 -9.96 -1.83
C ALA A 80 -14.36 -8.97 -1.58
N ALA A 81 -14.39 -8.34 -0.40
CA ALA A 81 -15.51 -7.50 0.02
C ALA A 81 -15.43 -6.08 -0.55
N LEU A 82 -14.25 -5.58 -0.83
CA LEU A 82 -14.03 -4.19 -1.23
C LEU A 82 -13.79 -4.03 -2.74
N HIS A 83 -14.13 -5.03 -3.53
CA HIS A 83 -14.18 -4.96 -5.00
C HIS A 83 -12.89 -4.43 -5.65
N TYR A 84 -11.75 -5.03 -5.30
CA TYR A 84 -10.45 -4.63 -5.83
C TYR A 84 -10.41 -4.61 -7.37
N HIS A 85 -11.07 -5.57 -8.00
CA HIS A 85 -11.09 -5.69 -9.46
C HIS A 85 -11.84 -4.58 -10.18
N GLU A 86 -12.60 -3.76 -9.45
CA GLU A 86 -13.39 -2.64 -10.01
C GLU A 86 -12.74 -1.28 -9.77
N ARG A 87 -11.59 -1.22 -9.09
CA ARG A 87 -10.96 0.04 -8.71
C ARG A 87 -10.08 0.59 -9.82
N ASP A 88 -9.84 1.90 -9.75
CA ASP A 88 -8.97 2.61 -10.68
C ASP A 88 -7.54 2.65 -10.15
N VAL A 89 -6.60 2.14 -10.94
CA VAL A 89 -5.20 2.01 -10.52
C VAL A 89 -4.54 3.35 -10.16
N GLU A 90 -4.88 4.43 -10.87
CA GLU A 90 -4.29 5.74 -10.57
C GLU A 90 -4.80 6.33 -9.26
N GLU A 91 -6.08 6.14 -8.94
CA GLU A 91 -6.62 6.54 -7.65
C GLU A 91 -5.92 5.80 -6.51
N GLU A 92 -5.74 4.50 -6.68
CA GLU A 92 -5.10 3.67 -5.67
C GLU A 92 -3.63 4.05 -5.49
N MET A 93 -2.91 4.31 -6.59
CA MET A 93 -1.52 4.78 -6.53
C MET A 93 -1.40 6.11 -5.81
N ALA A 94 -2.36 7.01 -5.99
CA ALA A 94 -2.38 8.31 -5.31
C ALA A 94 -2.49 8.14 -3.79
N ILE A 95 -3.31 7.19 -3.34
CA ILE A 95 -3.45 6.89 -1.91
C ILE A 95 -2.12 6.39 -1.34
N ILE A 96 -1.46 5.47 -2.03
CA ILE A 96 -0.16 4.94 -1.61
C ILE A 96 0.87 6.08 -1.50
N ASP A 97 0.99 6.90 -2.55
CA ASP A 97 1.94 8.01 -2.59
C ASP A 97 1.72 8.99 -1.44
N ASN A 98 0.47 9.41 -1.24
CA ASN A 98 0.14 10.42 -0.23
C ASN A 98 0.28 9.88 1.19
N THR A 99 -0.15 8.65 1.42
CA THR A 99 -0.02 8.00 2.73
C THR A 99 1.44 7.91 3.15
N ARG A 100 2.30 7.45 2.24
CA ARG A 100 3.71 7.27 2.55
C ARG A 100 4.43 8.61 2.73
N ARG A 101 4.08 9.62 1.94
CA ARG A 101 4.65 10.96 2.13
C ARG A 101 4.30 11.56 3.47
N GLN A 102 3.04 11.44 3.88
CA GLN A 102 2.60 11.93 5.18
C GLN A 102 3.35 11.23 6.31
N LEU A 103 3.37 9.91 6.28
CA LEU A 103 4.01 9.14 7.36
C LEU A 103 5.51 9.42 7.42
N ALA A 104 6.18 9.56 6.28
CA ALA A 104 7.59 9.89 6.24
C ALA A 104 7.88 11.22 6.95
N ARG A 105 7.03 12.23 6.75
CA ARG A 105 7.16 13.52 7.44
C ARG A 105 7.00 13.37 8.94
N ILE A 106 6.06 12.54 9.38
CA ILE A 106 5.83 12.27 10.80
C ILE A 106 7.05 11.58 11.40
N LEU A 107 7.59 10.56 10.72
CA LEU A 107 8.72 9.79 11.21
C LEU A 107 10.03 10.60 11.26
N CYS A 108 10.15 11.65 10.46
CA CYS A 108 11.32 12.53 10.44
C CYS A 108 11.34 13.56 11.58
N LYS A 109 10.31 13.66 12.38
CA LYS A 109 10.26 14.57 13.54
C LYS A 109 10.82 13.92 14.82
#